data_2d6b344056afd3451695f21934dd7f3e
#
_entry.id   2d6b344056afd3451695f21934dd7f3e
#
_cell.length_a   1.000
_cell.length_b   1.000
_cell.length_c   1.000
_cell.angle_alpha   90.00
_cell.angle_beta   90.00
_cell.angle_gamma   90.00
#
_symmetry.space_group_name_H-M   'P 1'
#
loop_
_entity.id
_entity.type
_entity.pdbx_description
1 polymer ?
#
loop_
_entity_poly.entity_id
_entity_poly.type
_entity_poly.pdbx_seq_one_letter_code
_entity_poly.pdbx_strand_id
1 'polypeptide(L)'
;MEFCQLGSLQILDISENNISGNFPSCFSPMQIRQVHLSKNMLQGQLQDGAFYNSSSLVTLDLSYNHLNGTIPGWIDRLSQLSYLILANNDFEGEVPVKLCQLNQLRLIDLSHNNLYGEIPSCLENTTLHEDHNDVVTLSSRPSLSFELLINGIGPSMGKEEDIRFTTKKISYSYKGKPLNGMFGIDLSCNKLTGQIPFQIGYLKRIRALNFSHNNLTGIIPITFGNLEQIESLDLSYNDLYGKIPPQLVKLNMLAVFSVAYNNLSGKTPEWIAQFATFNESSYEGNPFLCGLPLFQTCSQIGSPSSMPNASTSSEEDNNLIDIDSFYITFIASYTVVLLGIAAVLYVNPYWRRRWFYVVEMWMTSCYYFVVDHLVPRRLLHGYM
;
A
#
# COMPACT_ATOMS: atom_id res chain seq x y z
N MET A 1 20.58 24.70 15.47
CA MET A 1 20.90 23.84 16.65
C MET A 1 19.84 23.90 17.77
N GLU A 2 18.73 24.57 17.55
CA GLU A 2 17.70 24.76 18.58
C GLU A 2 16.90 23.50 18.93
N PHE A 3 16.73 22.57 18.00
CA PHE A 3 15.99 21.31 18.23
C PHE A 3 16.60 20.41 19.34
N CYS A 4 17.89 20.54 19.62
CA CYS A 4 18.58 19.72 20.63
C CYS A 4 18.22 20.10 22.09
N GLN A 5 17.54 21.22 22.27
CA GLN A 5 17.14 21.73 23.61
C GLN A 5 15.68 21.38 23.96
N LEU A 6 14.93 20.75 23.06
CA LEU A 6 13.52 20.48 23.23
C LEU A 6 13.27 19.18 24.02
N GLY A 7 13.84 19.06 25.24
CA GLY A 7 13.80 17.81 26.01
C GLY A 7 12.42 17.32 26.44
N SER A 8 11.42 18.20 26.54
CA SER A 8 10.04 17.88 26.93
C SER A 8 9.07 17.72 25.73
N LEU A 9 9.59 17.77 24.51
CA LEU A 9 8.77 17.65 23.31
C LEU A 9 8.15 16.26 23.23
N GLN A 10 6.84 16.20 23.02
CA GLN A 10 6.08 14.94 22.84
C GLN A 10 5.71 14.68 21.38
N ILE A 11 5.45 15.70 20.62
CA ILE A 11 5.05 15.62 19.21
C ILE A 11 5.85 16.65 18.42
N LEU A 12 6.50 16.20 17.36
CA LEU A 12 7.12 17.05 16.35
C LEU A 12 6.47 16.78 15.01
N ASP A 13 5.70 17.73 14.51
CA ASP A 13 5.12 17.67 13.17
C ASP A 13 5.48 18.92 12.40
N ILE A 14 6.43 18.77 11.50
CA ILE A 14 6.88 19.79 10.53
C ILE A 14 6.88 19.21 9.12
N SER A 15 6.00 18.25 8.87
CA SER A 15 5.81 17.63 7.55
C SER A 15 5.32 18.65 6.52
N GLU A 16 5.49 18.32 5.24
CA GLU A 16 5.03 19.13 4.09
C GLU A 16 5.61 20.57 4.11
N ASN A 17 6.94 20.68 4.37
CA ASN A 17 7.68 21.93 4.36
C ASN A 17 8.87 21.85 3.39
N ASN A 18 9.70 22.90 3.36
CA ASN A 18 10.92 22.96 2.54
C ASN A 18 12.19 22.91 3.40
N ILE A 19 12.17 22.10 4.48
CA ILE A 19 13.27 22.01 5.42
C ILE A 19 14.37 21.15 4.82
N SER A 20 15.59 21.69 4.76
CA SER A 20 16.75 21.04 4.16
C SER A 20 17.90 20.89 5.16
N GLY A 21 18.91 20.12 4.76
CA GLY A 21 20.08 19.83 5.56
C GLY A 21 20.00 18.49 6.29
N ASN A 22 21.00 18.22 7.13
CA ASN A 22 21.09 16.94 7.83
C ASN A 22 20.20 16.92 9.07
N PHE A 23 19.64 15.74 9.38
CA PHE A 23 18.95 15.53 10.64
C PHE A 23 19.94 15.69 11.81
N PRO A 24 19.62 16.49 12.86
CA PRO A 24 20.56 16.78 13.92
C PRO A 24 20.82 15.55 14.80
N SER A 25 22.08 15.16 14.94
CA SER A 25 22.51 14.01 15.77
C SER A 25 22.19 14.15 17.24
N CYS A 26 22.03 15.39 17.73
CA CYS A 26 21.71 15.69 19.12
C CYS A 26 20.19 15.64 19.43
N PHE A 27 19.33 15.43 18.45
CA PHE A 27 17.88 15.36 18.67
C PHE A 27 17.49 14.04 19.33
N SER A 28 17.28 14.08 20.64
CA SER A 28 16.98 12.91 21.44
C SER A 28 16.05 13.24 22.64
N PRO A 29 14.84 13.75 22.40
CA PRO A 29 13.90 14.07 23.47
C PRO A 29 13.38 12.79 24.14
N MET A 30 13.44 12.74 25.47
CA MET A 30 13.01 11.55 26.23
C MET A 30 11.51 11.27 26.15
N GLN A 31 10.70 12.31 25.99
CA GLN A 31 9.22 12.22 26.01
C GLN A 31 8.60 12.20 24.62
N ILE A 32 9.42 12.23 23.57
CA ILE A 32 8.91 12.25 22.20
C ILE A 32 8.13 10.97 21.89
N ARG A 33 6.93 11.13 21.35
CA ARG A 33 6.07 10.03 20.94
C ARG A 33 5.83 9.99 19.46
N GLN A 34 5.77 11.16 18.80
CA GLN A 34 5.49 11.26 17.39
C GLN A 34 6.48 12.21 16.72
N VAL A 35 7.06 11.77 15.62
CA VAL A 35 7.93 12.57 14.75
C VAL A 35 7.43 12.43 13.32
N HIS A 36 6.92 13.52 12.75
CA HIS A 36 6.46 13.64 11.37
C HIS A 36 7.30 14.70 10.67
N LEU A 37 8.19 14.24 9.79
CA LEU A 37 9.10 15.07 9.00
C LEU A 37 8.93 14.81 7.50
N SER A 38 7.88 14.10 7.12
CA SER A 38 7.65 13.68 5.75
C SER A 38 7.50 14.87 4.79
N LYS A 39 7.87 14.65 3.52
CA LYS A 39 7.79 15.64 2.45
C LYS A 39 8.55 16.93 2.79
N ASN A 40 9.84 16.77 3.00
CA ASN A 40 10.82 17.85 3.17
C ASN A 40 12.03 17.60 2.24
N MET A 41 13.12 18.31 2.47
CA MET A 41 14.38 18.18 1.73
C MET A 41 15.53 17.76 2.66
N LEU A 42 15.23 16.96 3.69
CA LEU A 42 16.23 16.45 4.62
C LEU A 42 17.16 15.48 3.89
N GLN A 43 18.46 15.53 4.21
CA GLN A 43 19.49 14.75 3.53
C GLN A 43 20.51 14.17 4.53
N GLY A 44 21.42 13.35 4.02
CA GLY A 44 22.48 12.73 4.81
C GLY A 44 21.99 11.54 5.63
N GLN A 45 22.86 11.02 6.48
CA GLN A 45 22.61 9.80 7.23
C GLN A 45 22.00 10.09 8.62
N LEU A 46 21.17 9.16 9.10
CA LEU A 46 20.71 9.17 10.49
C LEU A 46 21.85 8.75 11.43
N GLN A 47 22.41 9.71 12.15
CA GLN A 47 23.59 9.50 13.00
C GLN A 47 23.23 8.78 14.31
N ASP A 48 24.21 8.13 14.93
CA ASP A 48 24.04 7.31 16.15
C ASP A 48 23.48 8.06 17.37
N GLY A 49 23.66 9.37 17.44
CA GLY A 49 23.11 10.21 18.52
C GLY A 49 21.63 10.57 18.36
N ALA A 50 21.08 10.44 17.15
CA ALA A 50 19.67 10.73 16.90
C ALA A 50 18.79 9.74 17.65
N PHE A 51 17.76 10.25 18.33
CA PHE A 51 16.79 9.47 19.11
C PHE A 51 17.37 8.60 20.23
N TYR A 52 18.61 8.82 20.66
CA TYR A 52 19.30 7.97 21.64
C TYR A 52 18.50 7.70 22.93
N ASN A 53 17.79 8.71 23.46
CA ASN A 53 16.96 8.61 24.66
C ASN A 53 15.45 8.53 24.36
N SER A 54 15.06 8.35 23.09
CA SER A 54 13.67 8.47 22.65
C SER A 54 12.91 7.13 22.66
N SER A 55 13.09 6.33 23.72
CA SER A 55 12.45 5.01 23.86
C SER A 55 10.91 5.06 23.89
N SER A 56 10.32 6.23 24.14
CA SER A 56 8.86 6.47 24.13
C SER A 56 8.31 6.72 22.72
N LEU A 57 9.15 6.74 21.68
CA LEU A 57 8.76 7.05 20.32
C LEU A 57 7.84 5.95 19.77
N VAL A 58 6.65 6.33 19.33
CA VAL A 58 5.62 5.45 18.74
C VAL A 58 5.60 5.56 17.23
N THR A 59 5.78 6.79 16.72
CA THR A 59 5.73 7.08 15.28
C THR A 59 6.99 7.79 14.82
N LEU A 60 7.62 7.24 13.79
CA LEU A 60 8.72 7.86 13.06
C LEU A 60 8.38 7.89 11.57
N ASP A 61 7.94 9.04 11.08
CA ASP A 61 7.68 9.29 9.66
C ASP A 61 8.70 10.29 9.10
N LEU A 62 9.64 9.76 8.30
CA LEU A 62 10.68 10.49 7.58
C LEU A 62 10.49 10.38 6.06
N SER A 63 9.34 9.91 5.59
CA SER A 63 9.10 9.64 4.18
C SER A 63 9.22 10.87 3.29
N TYR A 64 9.48 10.64 1.99
CA TYR A 64 9.61 11.72 1.01
C TYR A 64 10.65 12.77 1.41
N ASN A 65 11.90 12.33 1.57
CA ASN A 65 13.08 13.14 1.83
C ASN A 65 14.25 12.64 0.95
N HIS A 66 15.48 13.08 1.24
CA HIS A 66 16.72 12.64 0.58
C HIS A 66 17.69 12.01 1.57
N LEU A 67 17.15 11.34 2.60
CA LEU A 67 17.95 10.66 3.60
C LEU A 67 18.63 9.45 2.97
N ASN A 68 19.92 9.24 3.29
CA ASN A 68 20.74 8.19 2.70
C ASN A 68 21.50 7.36 3.75
N GLY A 69 22.39 6.48 3.30
CA GLY A 69 23.10 5.53 4.15
C GLY A 69 22.21 4.40 4.64
N THR A 70 22.66 3.68 5.65
CA THR A 70 21.93 2.52 6.16
C THR A 70 20.87 2.89 7.19
N ILE A 71 19.80 2.11 7.29
CA ILE A 71 18.88 2.18 8.42
C ILE A 71 19.69 1.81 9.68
N PRO A 72 19.76 2.72 10.68
CA PRO A 72 20.72 2.56 11.78
C PRO A 72 20.41 1.34 12.66
N GLY A 73 21.48 0.66 13.13
CA GLY A 73 21.35 -0.47 14.03
C GLY A 73 20.76 -0.12 15.41
N TRP A 74 20.79 1.15 15.81
CA TRP A 74 20.19 1.62 17.07
C TRP A 74 18.64 1.66 17.03
N ILE A 75 18.01 1.37 15.91
CA ILE A 75 16.54 1.37 15.76
C ILE A 75 15.85 0.47 16.81
N ASP A 76 16.53 -0.60 17.26
CA ASP A 76 16.05 -1.52 18.30
C ASP A 76 15.83 -0.85 19.68
N ARG A 77 16.44 0.30 19.93
CA ARG A 77 16.26 1.07 21.17
C ARG A 77 14.88 1.73 21.28
N LEU A 78 14.21 1.91 20.14
CA LEU A 78 12.89 2.52 20.06
C LEU A 78 11.79 1.50 20.41
N SER A 79 11.81 0.96 21.62
CA SER A 79 11.00 -0.19 22.06
C SER A 79 9.48 0.01 21.96
N GLN A 80 9.01 1.26 21.91
CA GLN A 80 7.58 1.58 21.74
C GLN A 80 7.19 1.87 20.27
N LEU A 81 8.15 1.75 19.33
CA LEU A 81 7.91 2.10 17.94
C LEU A 81 6.87 1.17 17.32
N SER A 82 5.77 1.76 16.87
CA SER A 82 4.65 1.07 16.22
C SER A 82 4.57 1.37 14.73
N TYR A 83 5.02 2.54 14.31
CA TYR A 83 4.93 3.03 12.93
C TYR A 83 6.28 3.54 12.46
N LEU A 84 6.91 2.82 11.54
CA LEU A 84 8.19 3.17 10.91
C LEU A 84 7.95 3.43 9.43
N ILE A 85 7.98 4.70 9.02
CA ILE A 85 7.69 5.14 7.65
C ILE A 85 8.92 5.88 7.11
N LEU A 86 9.71 5.19 6.29
CA LEU A 86 10.93 5.70 5.66
C LEU A 86 10.84 5.74 4.13
N ALA A 87 9.65 5.57 3.59
CA ALA A 87 9.41 5.47 2.16
C ALA A 87 9.91 6.69 1.38
N ASN A 88 10.29 6.49 0.10
CA ASN A 88 10.75 7.56 -0.78
C ASN A 88 11.92 8.36 -0.17
N ASN A 89 13.03 7.67 0.00
CA ASN A 89 14.33 8.19 0.42
C ASN A 89 15.45 7.49 -0.38
N ASP A 90 16.70 7.75 -0.02
CA ASP A 90 17.87 7.13 -0.62
C ASP A 90 18.57 6.14 0.33
N PHE A 91 17.84 5.52 1.27
CA PHE A 91 18.40 4.52 2.17
C PHE A 91 18.94 3.32 1.40
N GLU A 92 20.11 2.83 1.82
CA GLU A 92 20.81 1.69 1.22
C GLU A 92 21.19 0.64 2.30
N GLY A 93 21.82 -0.46 1.88
CA GLY A 93 22.18 -1.53 2.80
C GLY A 93 21.05 -2.55 2.96
N GLU A 94 21.24 -3.43 3.94
CA GLU A 94 20.25 -4.49 4.24
C GLU A 94 19.14 -3.99 5.15
N VAL A 95 17.97 -4.61 5.07
CA VAL A 95 16.91 -4.42 6.08
C VAL A 95 17.43 -4.94 7.42
N PRO A 96 17.62 -4.09 8.44
CA PRO A 96 18.31 -4.50 9.65
C PRO A 96 17.50 -5.52 10.45
N VAL A 97 18.12 -6.66 10.79
CA VAL A 97 17.53 -7.69 11.69
C VAL A 97 17.13 -7.14 13.06
N LYS A 98 17.65 -5.98 13.43
CA LYS A 98 17.29 -5.25 14.65
C LYS A 98 15.81 -4.82 14.68
N LEU A 99 15.16 -4.66 13.53
CA LEU A 99 13.71 -4.41 13.44
C LEU A 99 12.89 -5.54 14.09
N CYS A 100 13.41 -6.75 14.10
CA CYS A 100 12.75 -7.90 14.72
C CYS A 100 12.68 -7.83 16.26
N GLN A 101 13.39 -6.89 16.88
CA GLN A 101 13.35 -6.67 18.34
C GLN A 101 12.25 -5.67 18.74
N LEU A 102 11.60 -5.03 17.76
CA LEU A 102 10.55 -4.04 17.98
C LEU A 102 9.18 -4.73 18.15
N ASN A 103 8.90 -5.14 19.39
CA ASN A 103 7.69 -5.90 19.72
C ASN A 103 6.37 -5.11 19.57
N GLN A 104 6.40 -3.79 19.35
CA GLN A 104 5.21 -2.96 19.15
C GLN A 104 4.97 -2.58 17.69
N LEU A 105 5.81 -3.07 16.77
CA LEU A 105 5.80 -2.65 15.38
C LEU A 105 4.56 -3.18 14.64
N ARG A 106 3.81 -2.28 13.99
CA ARG A 106 2.56 -2.55 13.29
C ARG A 106 2.64 -2.22 11.80
N LEU A 107 3.24 -1.07 11.46
CA LEU A 107 3.45 -0.66 10.08
C LEU A 107 4.93 -0.42 9.82
N ILE A 108 5.40 -1.02 8.74
CA ILE A 108 6.74 -0.84 8.20
C ILE A 108 6.59 -0.41 6.75
N ASP A 109 7.00 0.79 6.42
CA ASP A 109 7.07 1.27 5.05
C ASP A 109 8.50 1.72 4.73
N LEU A 110 9.24 0.88 4.01
CA LEU A 110 10.59 1.13 3.52
C LEU A 110 10.59 1.21 1.99
N SER A 111 9.45 1.39 1.38
CA SER A 111 9.30 1.39 -0.08
C SER A 111 10.06 2.54 -0.75
N HIS A 112 10.36 2.37 -2.04
CA HIS A 112 11.08 3.39 -2.81
C HIS A 112 12.38 3.86 -2.15
N ASN A 113 13.30 2.91 -1.95
CA ASN A 113 14.65 3.12 -1.43
C ASN A 113 15.67 2.31 -2.26
N ASN A 114 16.92 2.26 -1.80
CA ASN A 114 18.00 1.49 -2.42
C ASN A 114 18.40 0.26 -1.58
N LEU A 115 17.49 -0.28 -0.77
CA LEU A 115 17.78 -1.42 0.10
C LEU A 115 18.04 -2.69 -0.72
N TYR A 116 18.98 -3.52 -0.27
CA TYR A 116 19.36 -4.77 -0.91
C TYR A 116 19.46 -5.91 0.12
N GLY A 117 19.91 -7.08 -0.31
CA GLY A 117 20.00 -8.27 0.54
C GLY A 117 18.66 -8.96 0.72
N GLU A 118 18.54 -9.81 1.71
CA GLU A 118 17.37 -10.65 1.94
C GLU A 118 16.36 -10.02 2.90
N ILE A 119 15.11 -10.42 2.79
CA ILE A 119 14.06 -10.05 3.77
C ILE A 119 14.34 -10.84 5.05
N PRO A 120 14.48 -10.17 6.22
CA PRO A 120 14.73 -10.85 7.49
C PRO A 120 13.60 -11.81 7.87
N SER A 121 13.91 -13.10 8.03
CA SER A 121 12.92 -14.11 8.44
C SER A 121 12.34 -13.86 9.84
N CYS A 122 13.11 -13.22 10.71
CA CYS A 122 12.72 -12.93 12.09
C CYS A 122 11.61 -11.86 12.25
N LEU A 123 11.13 -11.24 11.15
CA LEU A 123 9.98 -10.33 11.22
C LEU A 123 8.72 -11.00 11.78
N GLU A 124 8.66 -12.34 11.78
CA GLU A 124 7.62 -13.12 12.46
C GLU A 124 7.53 -12.85 13.97
N ASN A 125 8.64 -12.46 14.60
CA ASN A 125 8.72 -12.23 16.05
C ASN A 125 8.13 -10.89 16.51
N THR A 126 7.62 -10.07 15.60
CA THR A 126 6.97 -8.79 15.93
C THR A 126 5.51 -9.01 16.32
N THR A 127 4.82 -7.97 16.83
CA THR A 127 3.37 -8.01 17.15
C THR A 127 2.48 -8.34 15.95
N LEU A 128 3.04 -8.37 14.75
CA LEU A 128 2.37 -8.82 13.53
C LEU A 128 1.97 -10.31 13.62
N HIS A 129 2.61 -11.09 14.51
CA HIS A 129 2.33 -12.52 14.74
C HIS A 129 1.27 -12.78 15.80
N GLU A 130 1.14 -11.96 16.87
CA GLU A 130 0.37 -12.32 18.05
C GLU A 130 -1.14 -12.43 17.80
N ASP A 131 -1.66 -13.65 18.08
CA ASP A 131 -3.08 -13.93 18.36
C ASP A 131 -3.41 -13.55 19.81
N HIS A 132 -3.02 -12.38 20.29
CA HIS A 132 -3.67 -11.94 21.50
C HIS A 132 -5.13 -11.67 21.14
N ASN A 133 -6.00 -12.58 21.60
CA ASN A 133 -7.36 -12.24 21.93
C ASN A 133 -7.26 -11.01 22.84
N ASP A 134 -7.10 -9.84 22.24
CA ASP A 134 -7.50 -8.60 22.85
C ASP A 134 -9.04 -8.67 23.01
N VAL A 135 -9.47 -9.59 23.85
CA VAL A 135 -10.52 -9.24 24.78
C VAL A 135 -9.91 -8.06 25.53
N VAL A 136 -10.04 -6.87 24.91
CA VAL A 136 -10.07 -5.63 25.66
C VAL A 136 -11.11 -5.95 26.72
N THR A 137 -10.63 -6.43 27.86
CA THR A 137 -11.39 -6.42 29.08
C THR A 137 -11.64 -4.94 29.34
N LEU A 138 -12.73 -4.46 28.73
CA LEU A 138 -13.34 -3.17 29.07
C LEU A 138 -13.70 -3.13 30.58
N SER A 139 -13.33 -4.18 31.33
CA SER A 139 -13.69 -4.42 32.72
C SER A 139 -12.64 -3.99 33.74
N SER A 140 -11.53 -3.35 33.37
CA SER A 140 -10.53 -2.91 34.35
C SER A 140 -10.01 -1.49 34.17
N ARG A 141 -10.77 -0.60 33.52
CA ARG A 141 -10.62 0.83 33.81
C ARG A 141 -11.80 1.22 34.72
N PRO A 142 -11.55 1.49 36.00
CA PRO A 142 -12.59 2.10 36.83
C PRO A 142 -13.02 3.39 36.17
N SER A 143 -14.32 3.67 36.26
CA SER A 143 -15.02 4.87 35.82
C SER A 143 -14.40 6.17 36.36
N LEU A 144 -13.23 6.54 35.84
CA LEU A 144 -12.50 7.76 36.19
C LEU A 144 -12.90 8.94 35.32
N SER A 145 -13.92 8.78 34.48
CA SER A 145 -14.15 9.72 33.40
C SER A 145 -15.15 10.82 33.70
N PHE A 146 -15.91 10.78 34.79
CA PHE A 146 -16.92 11.81 35.05
C PHE A 146 -16.44 12.90 36.03
N GLU A 147 -15.64 12.56 37.03
CA GLU A 147 -15.10 13.57 37.97
C GLU A 147 -13.95 14.41 37.40
N LEU A 148 -13.17 13.85 36.46
CA LEU A 148 -12.09 14.59 35.79
C LEU A 148 -12.58 15.63 34.76
N LEU A 149 -13.77 15.42 34.20
CA LEU A 149 -14.43 16.39 33.31
C LEU A 149 -14.91 17.64 34.04
N ILE A 150 -15.22 17.55 35.33
CA ILE A 150 -15.70 18.69 36.14
C ILE A 150 -14.55 19.58 36.56
N ASN A 151 -13.32 19.07 36.70
CA ASN A 151 -12.17 19.83 37.15
C ASN A 151 -11.33 20.46 36.05
N GLY A 152 -11.75 20.40 34.78
CA GLY A 152 -11.06 21.04 33.67
C GLY A 152 -9.68 20.42 33.33
N ILE A 153 -9.32 19.31 33.98
CA ILE A 153 -8.12 18.51 33.68
C ILE A 153 -8.58 17.34 32.79
N GLY A 154 -9.09 17.68 31.61
CA GLY A 154 -9.23 16.65 30.55
C GLY A 154 -7.86 16.05 30.25
N PRO A 155 -7.76 14.73 29.94
CA PRO A 155 -6.52 14.21 29.40
C PRO A 155 -6.13 15.09 28.21
N SER A 156 -4.90 15.59 28.18
CA SER A 156 -4.40 16.35 27.05
C SER A 156 -4.70 15.50 25.81
N MET A 157 -5.63 15.96 24.98
CA MET A 157 -5.89 15.31 23.68
C MET A 157 -4.62 15.50 22.86
N GLY A 158 -3.66 14.60 23.04
CA GLY A 158 -2.53 14.48 22.14
C GLY A 158 -3.10 14.40 20.73
N LYS A 159 -2.50 15.10 19.79
CA LYS A 159 -2.90 15.00 18.37
C LYS A 159 -3.02 13.53 18.01
N GLU A 160 -4.19 13.12 17.53
CA GLU A 160 -4.45 11.75 17.10
C GLU A 160 -3.46 11.40 15.98
N GLU A 161 -2.88 10.21 16.04
CA GLU A 161 -1.92 9.78 15.01
C GLU A 161 -2.58 9.71 13.64
N ASP A 162 -1.88 10.24 12.64
CA ASP A 162 -2.27 10.26 11.25
C ASP A 162 -1.12 9.69 10.42
N ILE A 163 -1.29 8.46 9.94
CA ILE A 163 -0.26 7.74 9.18
C ILE A 163 -0.77 7.53 7.76
N ARG A 164 0.02 7.96 6.77
CA ARG A 164 -0.20 7.59 5.37
C ARG A 164 0.46 6.24 5.09
N PHE A 165 -0.33 5.33 4.58
CA PHE A 165 0.17 4.01 4.18
C PHE A 165 -0.55 3.54 2.92
N THR A 166 0.21 2.91 2.01
CA THR A 166 -0.33 2.42 0.74
C THR A 166 -0.91 1.03 0.91
N THR A 167 -2.21 0.91 0.68
CA THR A 167 -2.90 -0.39 0.60
C THR A 167 -3.79 -0.40 -0.62
N LYS A 168 -4.03 -1.57 -1.19
CA LYS A 168 -4.95 -1.71 -2.34
C LYS A 168 -4.59 -0.78 -3.51
N LYS A 169 -3.28 -0.54 -3.73
CA LYS A 169 -2.71 0.38 -4.74
C LYS A 169 -3.09 1.86 -4.55
N ILE A 170 -3.58 2.25 -3.39
CA ILE A 170 -3.96 3.63 -3.05
C ILE A 170 -3.36 3.98 -1.69
N SER A 171 -2.79 5.19 -1.59
CA SER A 171 -2.31 5.73 -0.31
C SER A 171 -3.47 6.36 0.46
N TYR A 172 -3.75 5.80 1.63
CA TYR A 172 -4.77 6.30 2.55
C TYR A 172 -4.12 6.94 3.78
N SER A 173 -4.81 7.92 4.36
CA SER A 173 -4.52 8.44 5.70
C SER A 173 -5.32 7.65 6.72
N TYR A 174 -4.64 6.96 7.62
CA TYR A 174 -5.22 6.15 8.68
C TYR A 174 -5.13 6.89 10.01
N LYS A 175 -6.29 7.02 10.71
CA LYS A 175 -6.40 7.69 12.01
C LYS A 175 -7.20 6.87 12.97
N GLY A 176 -6.95 7.01 14.28
CA GLY A 176 -7.74 6.43 15.34
C GLY A 176 -7.96 4.92 15.23
N LYS A 177 -9.21 4.47 15.35
CA LYS A 177 -9.56 3.04 15.32
C LYS A 177 -9.10 2.29 14.06
N PRO A 178 -9.27 2.83 12.83
CA PRO A 178 -8.72 2.21 11.62
C PRO A 178 -7.21 2.00 11.68
N LEU A 179 -6.44 2.98 12.16
CA LEU A 179 -5.00 2.87 12.32
C LEU A 179 -4.61 1.80 13.36
N ASN A 180 -5.34 1.73 14.47
CA ASN A 180 -5.09 0.73 15.52
C ASN A 180 -5.26 -0.72 15.03
N GLY A 181 -6.11 -0.94 14.04
CA GLY A 181 -6.31 -2.23 13.38
C GLY A 181 -5.46 -2.45 12.15
N MET A 182 -4.63 -1.49 11.75
CA MET A 182 -3.80 -1.60 10.55
C MET A 182 -2.46 -2.22 10.85
N PHE A 183 -2.13 -3.29 10.14
CA PHE A 183 -0.87 -4.00 10.19
C PHE A 183 -0.39 -4.21 8.76
N GLY A 184 0.83 -3.77 8.45
CA GLY A 184 1.32 -3.83 7.09
C GLY A 184 2.83 -3.76 6.96
N ILE A 185 3.34 -4.35 5.87
CA ILE A 185 4.74 -4.27 5.46
C ILE A 185 4.77 -3.87 3.99
N ASP A 186 5.40 -2.75 3.69
CA ASP A 186 5.72 -2.31 2.34
C ASP A 186 7.24 -2.19 2.17
N LEU A 187 7.82 -3.08 1.36
CA LEU A 187 9.23 -3.10 0.96
C LEU A 187 9.38 -2.90 -0.54
N SER A 188 8.35 -2.44 -1.23
CA SER A 188 8.32 -2.32 -2.69
C SER A 188 9.34 -1.31 -3.23
N CYS A 189 9.68 -1.44 -4.51
CA CYS A 189 10.59 -0.52 -5.19
C CYS A 189 11.94 -0.40 -4.45
N ASN A 190 12.59 -1.54 -4.25
CA ASN A 190 13.92 -1.70 -3.69
C ASN A 190 14.78 -2.65 -4.57
N LYS A 191 15.91 -3.09 -4.07
CA LYS A 191 16.82 -4.06 -4.72
C LYS A 191 16.96 -5.35 -3.92
N LEU A 192 15.90 -5.73 -3.18
CA LEU A 192 15.90 -6.91 -2.33
C LEU A 192 16.05 -8.17 -3.17
N THR A 193 16.79 -9.15 -2.66
CA THR A 193 17.13 -10.40 -3.31
C THR A 193 16.78 -11.60 -2.43
N GLY A 194 17.09 -12.81 -2.89
CA GLY A 194 16.84 -14.03 -2.14
C GLY A 194 15.37 -14.46 -2.19
N GLN A 195 14.99 -15.38 -1.32
CA GLN A 195 13.65 -15.94 -1.27
C GLN A 195 12.77 -15.19 -0.28
N ILE A 196 11.47 -15.18 -0.53
CA ILE A 196 10.50 -14.70 0.46
C ILE A 196 10.49 -15.69 1.63
N PRO A 197 10.81 -15.27 2.86
CA PRO A 197 10.81 -16.16 4.01
C PRO A 197 9.42 -16.74 4.27
N PHE A 198 9.33 -18.07 4.42
CA PHE A 198 8.05 -18.74 4.71
C PHE A 198 7.43 -18.29 6.04
N GLN A 199 8.26 -17.77 6.95
CA GLN A 199 7.86 -17.22 8.24
C GLN A 199 6.91 -16.03 8.12
N ILE A 200 6.99 -15.27 7.05
CA ILE A 200 6.05 -14.16 6.77
C ILE A 200 4.60 -14.64 6.78
N GLY A 201 4.34 -15.89 6.37
CA GLY A 201 3.02 -16.50 6.41
C GLY A 201 2.44 -16.73 7.82
N TYR A 202 3.23 -16.50 8.88
CA TYR A 202 2.75 -16.57 10.27
C TYR A 202 2.28 -15.23 10.83
N LEU A 203 2.40 -14.16 10.07
CA LEU A 203 1.94 -12.81 10.44
C LEU A 203 0.42 -12.68 10.30
N LYS A 204 -0.35 -13.39 11.11
CA LYS A 204 -1.82 -13.53 10.98
C LYS A 204 -2.61 -12.23 11.00
N ARG A 205 -2.07 -11.17 11.62
CA ARG A 205 -2.74 -9.86 11.72
C ARG A 205 -2.49 -8.96 10.51
N ILE A 206 -1.57 -9.33 9.62
CA ILE A 206 -1.18 -8.47 8.50
C ILE A 206 -2.36 -8.27 7.53
N ARG A 207 -2.60 -7.04 7.14
CA ARG A 207 -3.63 -6.63 6.19
C ARG A 207 -3.07 -6.22 4.84
N ALA A 208 -1.84 -5.72 4.82
CA ALA A 208 -1.17 -5.31 3.58
C ALA A 208 0.27 -5.82 3.54
N LEU A 209 0.61 -6.49 2.46
CA LEU A 209 1.95 -6.98 2.18
C LEU A 209 2.30 -6.60 0.75
N ASN A 210 3.32 -5.76 0.60
CA ASN A 210 3.80 -5.30 -0.70
C ASN A 210 5.30 -5.52 -0.81
N PHE A 211 5.70 -6.45 -1.68
CA PHE A 211 7.10 -6.75 -2.02
C PHE A 211 7.38 -6.53 -3.50
N SER A 212 6.50 -5.81 -4.20
CA SER A 212 6.61 -5.58 -5.64
C SER A 212 7.86 -4.79 -6.02
N HIS A 213 8.28 -4.89 -7.29
CA HIS A 213 9.44 -4.15 -7.81
C HIS A 213 10.72 -4.38 -6.98
N ASN A 214 11.14 -5.65 -6.91
CA ASN A 214 12.39 -6.10 -6.29
C ASN A 214 13.07 -7.17 -7.18
N ASN A 215 14.12 -7.78 -6.69
CA ASN A 215 14.81 -8.90 -7.34
C ASN A 215 14.63 -10.21 -6.56
N LEU A 216 13.44 -10.39 -5.95
CA LEU A 216 13.14 -11.59 -5.15
C LEU A 216 12.98 -12.81 -6.04
N THR A 217 13.52 -13.93 -5.59
CA THR A 217 13.52 -15.21 -6.30
C THR A 217 12.80 -16.30 -5.50
N GLY A 218 12.80 -17.53 -5.99
CA GLY A 218 12.19 -18.65 -5.27
C GLY A 218 10.68 -18.76 -5.50
N ILE A 219 10.02 -19.51 -4.65
CA ILE A 219 8.58 -19.79 -4.74
C ILE A 219 7.77 -18.88 -3.83
N ILE A 220 6.51 -18.65 -4.17
CA ILE A 220 5.57 -18.02 -3.23
C ILE A 220 5.33 -19.01 -2.09
N PRO A 221 5.58 -18.63 -0.81
CA PRO A 221 5.44 -19.55 0.31
C PRO A 221 4.00 -20.06 0.46
N ILE A 222 3.86 -21.38 0.63
CA ILE A 222 2.56 -22.02 0.89
C ILE A 222 1.90 -21.51 2.18
N THR A 223 2.72 -21.06 3.14
CA THR A 223 2.30 -20.48 4.41
C THR A 223 1.52 -19.18 4.26
N PHE A 224 1.61 -18.51 3.09
CA PHE A 224 0.79 -17.32 2.80
C PHE A 224 -0.72 -17.61 2.85
N GLY A 225 -1.13 -18.86 2.65
CA GLY A 225 -2.51 -19.29 2.88
C GLY A 225 -3.01 -19.15 4.34
N ASN A 226 -2.11 -18.84 5.29
CA ASN A 226 -2.45 -18.60 6.71
C ASN A 226 -2.66 -17.10 7.04
N LEU A 227 -2.48 -16.20 6.07
CA LEU A 227 -2.63 -14.75 6.26
C LEU A 227 -4.12 -14.37 6.24
N GLU A 228 -4.89 -14.86 7.20
CA GLU A 228 -6.36 -14.81 7.21
C GLU A 228 -6.95 -13.38 7.12
N GLN A 229 -6.20 -12.37 7.59
CA GLN A 229 -6.65 -10.97 7.59
C GLN A 229 -6.09 -10.14 6.42
N ILE A 230 -5.34 -10.77 5.51
CA ILE A 230 -4.73 -10.05 4.38
C ILE A 230 -5.80 -9.47 3.44
N GLU A 231 -5.71 -8.19 3.18
CA GLU A 231 -6.58 -7.45 2.26
C GLU A 231 -5.89 -7.07 0.95
N SER A 232 -4.54 -6.91 1.00
CA SER A 232 -3.72 -6.53 -0.14
C SER A 232 -2.42 -7.30 -0.15
N LEU A 233 -2.17 -8.06 -1.22
CA LEU A 233 -0.94 -8.81 -1.46
C LEU A 233 -0.40 -8.46 -2.85
N ASP A 234 0.75 -7.78 -2.90
CA ASP A 234 1.42 -7.44 -4.14
C ASP A 234 2.85 -7.99 -4.16
N LEU A 235 3.10 -8.92 -5.06
CA LEU A 235 4.39 -9.58 -5.31
C LEU A 235 4.88 -9.33 -6.74
N SER A 236 4.25 -8.41 -7.47
CA SER A 236 4.52 -8.15 -8.88
C SER A 236 5.93 -7.61 -9.12
N TYR A 237 6.43 -7.76 -10.35
CA TYR A 237 7.76 -7.29 -10.75
C TYR A 237 8.87 -7.83 -9.86
N ASN A 238 9.06 -9.16 -9.92
CA ASN A 238 10.13 -9.93 -9.26
C ASN A 238 10.58 -11.09 -10.16
N ASP A 239 11.47 -11.91 -9.67
CA ASP A 239 11.95 -13.13 -10.35
C ASP A 239 11.39 -14.42 -9.70
N LEU A 240 10.17 -14.36 -9.15
CA LEU A 240 9.54 -15.52 -8.50
C LEU A 240 9.17 -16.58 -9.53
N TYR A 241 9.37 -17.84 -9.17
CA TYR A 241 9.08 -18.98 -10.04
C TYR A 241 8.23 -20.05 -9.35
N GLY A 242 7.91 -21.13 -10.08
CA GLY A 242 7.06 -22.20 -9.57
C GLY A 242 5.58 -21.87 -9.62
N LYS A 243 4.77 -22.55 -8.84
CA LYS A 243 3.32 -22.43 -8.87
C LYS A 243 2.80 -21.42 -7.87
N ILE A 244 1.69 -20.78 -8.19
CA ILE A 244 0.92 -20.02 -7.20
C ILE A 244 0.27 -21.02 -6.24
N PRO A 245 0.49 -20.91 -4.91
CA PRO A 245 -0.06 -21.85 -3.95
C PRO A 245 -1.60 -21.86 -3.96
N PRO A 246 -2.25 -23.01 -4.17
CA PRO A 246 -3.72 -23.09 -4.18
C PRO A 246 -4.35 -22.72 -2.83
N GLN A 247 -3.56 -22.76 -1.74
CA GLN A 247 -4.00 -22.37 -0.41
C GLN A 247 -4.44 -20.90 -0.30
N LEU A 248 -3.95 -20.04 -1.22
CA LEU A 248 -4.31 -18.62 -1.25
C LEU A 248 -5.82 -18.41 -1.51
N VAL A 249 -6.51 -19.36 -2.13
CA VAL A 249 -7.97 -19.28 -2.36
C VAL A 249 -8.77 -19.16 -1.06
N LYS A 250 -8.19 -19.57 0.08
CA LYS A 250 -8.81 -19.46 1.39
C LYS A 250 -8.83 -18.03 1.97
N LEU A 251 -8.10 -17.11 1.36
CA LEU A 251 -7.95 -15.72 1.82
C LEU A 251 -9.19 -14.89 1.48
N ASN A 252 -10.23 -15.03 2.26
CA ASN A 252 -11.55 -14.44 1.99
C ASN A 252 -11.59 -12.90 2.11
N MET A 253 -10.59 -12.28 2.76
CA MET A 253 -10.51 -10.82 2.88
C MET A 253 -9.68 -10.16 1.78
N LEU A 254 -9.03 -10.94 0.92
CA LEU A 254 -8.12 -10.46 -0.10
C LEU A 254 -8.87 -9.65 -1.17
N ALA A 255 -8.69 -8.35 -1.17
CA ALA A 255 -9.34 -7.42 -2.09
C ALA A 255 -8.44 -7.01 -3.26
N VAL A 256 -7.12 -7.06 -3.07
CA VAL A 256 -6.11 -6.80 -4.11
C VAL A 256 -5.06 -7.89 -4.08
N PHE A 257 -4.82 -8.47 -5.26
CA PHE A 257 -3.81 -9.48 -5.49
C PHE A 257 -3.06 -9.18 -6.78
N SER A 258 -1.74 -9.26 -6.74
CA SER A 258 -0.90 -9.17 -7.93
C SER A 258 0.34 -10.03 -7.80
N VAL A 259 0.58 -10.84 -8.82
CA VAL A 259 1.81 -11.59 -9.05
C VAL A 259 2.34 -11.34 -10.46
N ALA A 260 1.88 -10.27 -11.09
CA ALA A 260 2.23 -9.89 -12.45
C ALA A 260 3.75 -9.71 -12.61
N TYR A 261 4.26 -9.95 -13.81
CA TYR A 261 5.67 -9.77 -14.15
C TYR A 261 6.61 -10.54 -13.21
N ASN A 262 6.49 -11.86 -13.27
CA ASN A 262 7.34 -12.84 -12.58
C ASN A 262 7.67 -14.00 -13.55
N ASN A 263 8.26 -15.07 -13.06
CA ASN A 263 8.52 -16.29 -13.81
C ASN A 263 7.70 -17.49 -13.30
N LEU A 264 6.46 -17.22 -12.87
CA LEU A 264 5.56 -18.22 -12.33
C LEU A 264 5.02 -19.13 -13.42
N SER A 265 4.65 -20.37 -13.04
CA SER A 265 4.25 -21.42 -13.98
C SER A 265 3.07 -22.25 -13.47
N GLY A 266 2.45 -23.00 -14.39
CA GLY A 266 1.35 -23.89 -14.09
C GLY A 266 -0.02 -23.19 -14.06
N LYS A 267 -1.01 -23.84 -13.48
CA LYS A 267 -2.38 -23.34 -13.46
C LYS A 267 -2.57 -22.24 -12.43
N THR A 268 -3.25 -21.17 -12.81
CA THR A 268 -3.75 -20.16 -11.87
C THR A 268 -4.61 -20.79 -10.77
N PRO A 269 -4.73 -20.19 -9.58
CA PRO A 269 -5.64 -20.67 -8.54
C PRO A 269 -7.08 -20.80 -9.07
N GLU A 270 -7.87 -21.66 -8.42
CA GLU A 270 -9.27 -21.82 -8.81
C GLU A 270 -10.01 -20.48 -8.81
N TRP A 271 -10.78 -20.24 -9.85
CA TRP A 271 -11.51 -18.99 -10.05
C TRP A 271 -12.82 -18.96 -9.25
N ILE A 272 -12.67 -19.03 -7.92
CA ILE A 272 -13.75 -19.06 -6.94
C ILE A 272 -13.46 -18.04 -5.81
N ALA A 273 -14.46 -17.70 -5.03
CA ALA A 273 -14.38 -16.74 -3.92
C ALA A 273 -13.73 -15.41 -4.37
N GLN A 274 -12.78 -14.88 -3.61
CA GLN A 274 -12.09 -13.64 -3.96
C GLN A 274 -11.27 -13.75 -5.26
N PHE A 275 -10.74 -14.93 -5.57
CA PHE A 275 -9.98 -15.13 -6.80
C PHE A 275 -10.79 -14.99 -8.09
N ALA A 276 -12.12 -15.08 -8.01
CA ALA A 276 -13.02 -14.77 -9.14
C ALA A 276 -13.12 -13.26 -9.45
N THR A 277 -12.61 -12.40 -8.59
CA THR A 277 -12.63 -10.94 -8.80
C THR A 277 -11.34 -10.41 -9.44
N PHE A 278 -10.27 -11.20 -9.46
CA PHE A 278 -8.99 -10.79 -10.03
C PHE A 278 -8.97 -11.06 -11.53
N ASN A 279 -8.62 -10.04 -12.29
CA ASN A 279 -8.54 -10.09 -13.73
C ASN A 279 -7.15 -10.51 -14.24
N GLU A 280 -6.99 -10.55 -15.54
CA GLU A 280 -5.73 -10.91 -16.20
C GLU A 280 -4.53 -10.08 -15.71
N SER A 281 -4.70 -8.78 -15.46
CA SER A 281 -3.63 -7.88 -15.02
C SER A 281 -2.99 -8.27 -13.67
N SER A 282 -3.65 -9.09 -12.87
CA SER A 282 -3.07 -9.64 -11.64
C SER A 282 -2.02 -10.72 -11.88
N TYR A 283 -1.99 -11.29 -13.09
CA TYR A 283 -1.16 -12.46 -13.46
C TYR A 283 -0.27 -12.22 -14.68
N GLU A 284 -0.51 -11.12 -15.42
CA GLU A 284 0.19 -10.83 -16.67
C GLU A 284 1.73 -10.86 -16.51
N GLY A 285 2.46 -11.00 -17.62
CA GLY A 285 3.93 -11.06 -17.58
C GLY A 285 4.51 -12.35 -17.00
N ASN A 286 3.72 -13.43 -16.81
CA ASN A 286 4.14 -14.76 -16.43
C ASN A 286 3.92 -15.73 -17.59
N PRO A 287 4.91 -15.96 -18.46
CA PRO A 287 4.71 -16.66 -19.73
C PRO A 287 4.32 -18.13 -19.57
N PHE A 288 4.54 -18.73 -18.40
CA PHE A 288 4.26 -20.14 -18.12
C PHE A 288 3.01 -20.37 -17.25
N LEU A 289 2.25 -19.32 -16.93
CA LEU A 289 0.95 -19.45 -16.27
C LEU A 289 -0.16 -19.74 -17.30
N CYS A 290 -1.13 -20.52 -16.89
CA CYS A 290 -2.29 -20.88 -17.72
C CYS A 290 -3.57 -20.99 -16.88
N GLY A 291 -4.72 -21.00 -17.54
CA GLY A 291 -6.04 -21.09 -16.91
C GLY A 291 -6.64 -19.73 -16.60
N LEU A 292 -7.93 -19.71 -16.19
CA LEU A 292 -8.67 -18.46 -15.91
C LEU A 292 -7.99 -17.60 -14.86
N PRO A 293 -8.00 -16.27 -15.00
CA PRO A 293 -8.63 -15.47 -16.08
C PRO A 293 -7.74 -15.28 -17.32
N LEU A 294 -6.58 -15.94 -17.40
CA LEU A 294 -5.70 -15.88 -18.57
C LEU A 294 -6.33 -16.64 -19.74
N PHE A 295 -6.16 -16.12 -20.95
CA PHE A 295 -6.64 -16.77 -22.19
C PHE A 295 -5.81 -18.00 -22.58
N GLN A 296 -4.65 -18.22 -21.91
CA GLN A 296 -3.75 -19.34 -22.21
C GLN A 296 -4.28 -20.65 -21.60
N THR A 297 -4.55 -21.64 -22.47
CA THR A 297 -4.98 -22.97 -22.02
C THR A 297 -3.80 -23.81 -21.54
N CYS A 298 -3.99 -24.57 -20.44
CA CYS A 298 -2.91 -25.38 -19.84
C CYS A 298 -2.46 -26.60 -20.68
N SER A 299 -3.16 -26.93 -21.76
CA SER A 299 -2.84 -28.07 -22.64
C SER A 299 -1.70 -27.79 -23.64
N GLN A 300 -1.25 -26.53 -23.76
CA GLN A 300 -0.19 -26.18 -24.72
C GLN A 300 1.24 -26.17 -24.13
N ILE A 301 1.39 -26.40 -22.83
CA ILE A 301 2.67 -26.34 -22.12
C ILE A 301 3.21 -27.77 -21.88
N GLY A 302 3.49 -28.51 -22.93
CA GLY A 302 4.20 -29.77 -22.74
C GLY A 302 3.92 -30.85 -23.77
N SER A 303 4.50 -30.74 -24.97
CA SER A 303 5.12 -31.82 -25.74
C SER A 303 5.69 -31.28 -27.05
N PRO A 304 6.85 -31.72 -27.53
CA PRO A 304 7.34 -31.31 -28.84
C PRO A 304 6.53 -31.96 -29.94
N SER A 305 5.98 -31.11 -30.79
CA SER A 305 5.51 -31.27 -32.17
C SER A 305 5.33 -32.68 -32.74
N SER A 306 4.09 -33.02 -33.02
CA SER A 306 3.70 -33.73 -34.25
C SER A 306 2.67 -32.88 -35.00
N MET A 307 2.95 -32.64 -36.29
CA MET A 307 2.03 -31.89 -37.19
C MET A 307 0.64 -32.53 -37.21
N PRO A 308 -0.45 -31.77 -37.16
CA PRO A 308 -1.74 -32.29 -37.48
C PRO A 308 -2.09 -32.00 -38.95
N ASN A 309 -2.61 -33.05 -39.60
CA ASN A 309 -3.36 -32.97 -40.84
C ASN A 309 -4.60 -32.09 -40.65
N ALA A 310 -4.85 -31.29 -41.66
CA ALA A 310 -6.07 -30.51 -41.80
C ALA A 310 -7.32 -31.42 -41.88
N SER A 311 -8.27 -31.14 -41.00
CA SER A 311 -9.68 -31.51 -41.23
C SER A 311 -10.56 -30.39 -40.69
N THR A 312 -11.23 -29.76 -41.63
CA THR A 312 -12.35 -28.82 -41.49
C THR A 312 -13.45 -29.39 -40.62
N SER A 313 -13.84 -28.63 -39.58
CA SER A 313 -15.18 -28.73 -39.01
C SER A 313 -15.54 -27.40 -38.31
N SER A 314 -16.53 -26.75 -38.89
CA SER A 314 -17.54 -25.82 -38.35
C SER A 314 -17.25 -25.10 -37.03
N GLU A 315 -17.12 -23.80 -37.13
CA GLU A 315 -17.23 -22.81 -36.06
C GLU A 315 -18.64 -22.91 -35.43
N GLU A 316 -18.70 -23.34 -34.17
CA GLU A 316 -19.79 -22.93 -33.27
C GLU A 316 -19.30 -21.72 -32.45
N ASP A 317 -19.79 -20.56 -32.88
CA ASP A 317 -19.69 -19.29 -32.17
C ASP A 317 -20.42 -19.40 -30.81
N ASN A 318 -19.71 -19.75 -29.77
CA ASN A 318 -20.18 -19.55 -28.39
C ASN A 318 -19.85 -18.14 -27.92
N ASN A 319 -20.42 -17.13 -28.56
CA ASN A 319 -20.51 -15.79 -28.02
C ASN A 319 -21.52 -15.78 -26.87
N LEU A 320 -21.07 -15.93 -25.64
CA LEU A 320 -21.85 -15.87 -24.39
C LEU A 320 -22.53 -14.52 -24.15
N ILE A 321 -22.24 -13.50 -24.94
CA ILE A 321 -22.87 -12.19 -24.89
C ILE A 321 -23.21 -11.82 -26.34
N ASP A 322 -24.49 -11.78 -26.66
CA ASP A 322 -24.97 -11.18 -27.90
C ASP A 322 -24.68 -9.68 -27.85
N ILE A 323 -23.66 -9.27 -28.59
CA ILE A 323 -23.16 -7.89 -28.63
C ILE A 323 -24.26 -6.92 -29.07
N ASP A 324 -25.14 -7.35 -29.98
CA ASP A 324 -26.24 -6.51 -30.45
C ASP A 324 -27.29 -6.31 -29.34
N SER A 325 -27.66 -7.37 -28.64
CA SER A 325 -28.53 -7.26 -27.46
C SER A 325 -27.93 -6.42 -26.32
N PHE A 326 -26.62 -6.49 -26.14
CA PHE A 326 -25.92 -5.64 -25.16
C PHE A 326 -26.02 -4.16 -25.56
N TYR A 327 -25.72 -3.80 -26.81
CA TYR A 327 -25.80 -2.39 -27.23
C TYR A 327 -27.23 -1.85 -27.19
N ILE A 328 -28.24 -2.64 -27.56
CA ILE A 328 -29.64 -2.22 -27.50
C ILE A 328 -30.05 -1.93 -26.03
N THR A 329 -29.75 -2.83 -25.12
CA THR A 329 -30.07 -2.66 -23.69
C THR A 329 -29.30 -1.54 -23.05
N PHE A 330 -28.02 -1.36 -23.41
CA PHE A 330 -27.18 -0.27 -22.95
C PHE A 330 -27.72 1.09 -23.41
N ILE A 331 -28.02 1.25 -24.70
CA ILE A 331 -28.57 2.50 -25.24
C ILE A 331 -29.92 2.82 -24.60
N ALA A 332 -30.79 1.81 -24.44
CA ALA A 332 -32.10 2.00 -23.81
C ALA A 332 -31.99 2.46 -22.36
N SER A 333 -31.12 1.83 -21.56
CA SER A 333 -30.90 2.22 -20.16
C SER A 333 -30.23 3.60 -20.03
N TYR A 334 -29.29 3.90 -20.92
CA TYR A 334 -28.61 5.20 -20.93
C TYR A 334 -29.56 6.35 -21.28
N THR A 335 -30.45 6.14 -22.25
CA THR A 335 -31.48 7.16 -22.61
C THR A 335 -32.46 7.40 -21.50
N VAL A 336 -32.91 6.38 -20.77
CA VAL A 336 -33.78 6.53 -19.59
C VAL A 336 -33.09 7.36 -18.48
N VAL A 337 -31.81 7.09 -18.20
CA VAL A 337 -31.04 7.85 -17.22
C VAL A 337 -30.89 9.31 -17.63
N LEU A 338 -30.57 9.58 -18.92
CA LEU A 338 -30.45 10.95 -19.41
C LEU A 338 -31.78 11.71 -19.34
N LEU A 339 -32.90 11.07 -19.68
CA LEU A 339 -34.22 11.67 -19.55
C LEU A 339 -34.58 11.93 -18.09
N GLY A 340 -34.20 11.04 -17.18
CA GLY A 340 -34.38 11.25 -15.73
C GLY A 340 -33.59 12.46 -15.22
N ILE A 341 -32.32 12.58 -15.62
CA ILE A 341 -31.48 13.75 -15.27
C ILE A 341 -32.11 15.03 -15.86
N ALA A 342 -32.52 15.01 -17.14
CA ALA A 342 -33.15 16.16 -17.77
C ALA A 342 -34.45 16.59 -17.07
N ALA A 343 -35.27 15.64 -16.67
CA ALA A 343 -36.50 15.89 -15.93
C ALA A 343 -36.21 16.51 -14.54
N VAL A 344 -35.23 15.99 -13.81
CA VAL A 344 -34.83 16.55 -12.51
C VAL A 344 -34.30 17.98 -12.67
N LEU A 345 -33.47 18.24 -13.68
CA LEU A 345 -32.93 19.57 -13.95
C LEU A 345 -34.00 20.54 -14.44
N TYR A 346 -35.04 20.04 -15.10
CA TYR A 346 -36.18 20.86 -15.55
C TYR A 346 -37.06 21.29 -14.38
N VAL A 347 -37.39 20.37 -13.47
CA VAL A 347 -38.30 20.60 -12.34
C VAL A 347 -37.61 21.34 -11.21
N ASN A 348 -36.35 21.16 -10.97
CA ASN A 348 -35.66 21.75 -9.83
C ASN A 348 -34.62 22.82 -10.26
N PRO A 349 -34.95 24.12 -10.14
CA PRO A 349 -34.04 25.20 -10.55
C PRO A 349 -32.76 25.30 -9.71
N TYR A 350 -32.76 24.79 -8.48
CA TYR A 350 -31.58 24.77 -7.61
C TYR A 350 -30.53 23.76 -8.15
N TRP A 351 -30.96 22.53 -8.46
CA TRP A 351 -30.08 21.50 -9.02
C TRP A 351 -29.58 21.91 -10.40
N ARG A 352 -30.44 22.53 -11.21
CA ARG A 352 -30.05 23.06 -12.52
C ARG A 352 -28.90 24.07 -12.42
N ARG A 353 -28.97 25.06 -11.55
CA ARG A 353 -27.91 26.07 -11.37
C ARG A 353 -26.60 25.40 -10.91
N ARG A 354 -26.67 24.48 -9.97
CA ARG A 354 -25.51 23.79 -9.43
C ARG A 354 -24.85 22.87 -10.46
N TRP A 355 -25.65 22.20 -11.27
CA TRP A 355 -25.17 21.35 -12.37
C TRP A 355 -24.42 22.17 -13.42
N PHE A 356 -24.99 23.25 -13.94
CA PHE A 356 -24.33 24.11 -14.92
C PHE A 356 -23.04 24.74 -14.36
N TYR A 357 -23.00 25.12 -13.09
CA TYR A 357 -21.78 25.59 -12.44
C TYR A 357 -20.67 24.51 -12.43
N VAL A 358 -21.01 23.28 -12.10
CA VAL A 358 -20.05 22.17 -12.12
C VAL A 358 -19.56 21.89 -13.53
N VAL A 359 -20.45 21.86 -14.52
CA VAL A 359 -20.09 21.66 -15.94
C VAL A 359 -19.18 22.78 -16.44
N GLU A 360 -19.45 24.03 -16.12
CA GLU A 360 -18.63 25.18 -16.49
C GLU A 360 -17.24 25.11 -15.84
N MET A 361 -17.17 24.72 -14.58
CA MET A 361 -15.89 24.52 -13.87
C MET A 361 -15.07 23.38 -14.54
N TRP A 362 -15.71 22.27 -14.92
CA TRP A 362 -15.04 21.17 -15.62
C TRP A 362 -14.56 21.58 -17.01
N MET A 363 -15.40 22.26 -17.79
CA MET A 363 -15.02 22.76 -19.11
C MET A 363 -13.85 23.73 -19.04
N THR A 364 -13.87 24.63 -18.07
CA THR A 364 -12.78 25.60 -17.83
C THR A 364 -11.49 24.87 -17.44
N SER A 365 -11.57 23.89 -16.55
CA SER A 365 -10.42 23.06 -16.16
C SER A 365 -9.86 22.25 -17.34
N CYS A 366 -10.72 21.65 -18.14
CA CYS A 366 -10.31 20.93 -19.35
C CYS A 366 -9.67 21.89 -20.38
N TYR A 367 -10.23 23.08 -20.56
CA TYR A 367 -9.69 24.09 -21.47
C TYR A 367 -8.26 24.49 -21.07
N TYR A 368 -8.04 24.82 -19.78
CA TYR A 368 -6.71 25.17 -19.29
C TYR A 368 -5.74 23.98 -19.39
N PHE A 369 -6.20 22.76 -19.09
CA PHE A 369 -5.38 21.57 -19.25
C PHE A 369 -4.93 21.38 -20.72
N VAL A 370 -5.82 21.55 -21.68
CA VAL A 370 -5.51 21.47 -23.11
C VAL A 370 -4.56 22.57 -23.53
N VAL A 371 -4.79 23.81 -23.09
CA VAL A 371 -3.93 24.97 -23.41
C VAL A 371 -2.53 24.79 -22.83
N ASP A 372 -2.43 24.33 -21.58
CA ASP A 372 -1.14 24.21 -20.90
C ASP A 372 -0.32 22.99 -21.37
N HIS A 373 -0.96 21.90 -21.81
CA HIS A 373 -0.28 20.64 -22.12
C HIS A 373 -0.25 20.27 -23.59
N LEU A 374 -1.19 20.76 -24.42
CA LEU A 374 -1.31 20.38 -25.83
C LEU A 374 -1.03 21.51 -26.82
N VAL A 375 -1.02 22.77 -26.36
CA VAL A 375 -0.69 23.91 -27.25
C VAL A 375 0.80 24.25 -27.13
N PRO A 376 1.60 24.10 -28.19
CA PRO A 376 3.02 24.45 -28.16
C PRO A 376 3.18 25.95 -27.84
N ARG A 377 4.00 26.30 -26.86
CA ARG A 377 4.27 27.68 -26.40
C ARG A 377 4.71 28.67 -27.52
N ARG A 378 4.99 28.18 -28.74
CA ARG A 378 5.37 29.01 -29.90
C ARG A 378 4.19 29.75 -30.55
N LEU A 379 2.96 29.43 -30.23
CA LEU A 379 1.80 30.09 -30.83
C LEU A 379 1.21 31.22 -29.96
N LEU A 380 1.67 31.42 -28.74
CA LEU A 380 1.17 32.44 -27.81
C LEU A 380 1.90 33.78 -27.88
N HIS A 381 2.97 33.92 -28.71
CA HIS A 381 3.73 35.16 -28.83
C HIS A 381 3.43 35.98 -30.12
N GLY A 382 2.30 35.70 -30.76
CA GLY A 382 1.92 36.39 -32.02
C GLY A 382 0.82 37.45 -31.91
N TYR A 383 0.28 37.70 -30.71
CA TYR A 383 -0.72 38.76 -30.51
C TYR A 383 -0.44 39.51 -29.19
N MET A 384 0.53 40.39 -29.21
CA MET A 384 0.62 41.62 -28.41
C MET A 384 1.22 42.70 -29.30
#